data_5c899d5c2b53f9fe5b67830a0ecab52e
#
_entry.id   5c899d5c2b53f9fe5b67830a0ecab52e
#
_cell.length_a   1.000
_cell.length_b   1.000
_cell.length_c   1.000
_cell.angle_alpha   90.00
_cell.angle_beta   90.00
_cell.angle_gamma   90.00
#
_symmetry.space_group_name_H-M   'P 1'
#
loop_
_entity.id
_entity.type
_entity.pdbx_description
1 polymer ?
#
loop_
_entity_poly.entity_id
_entity_poly.type
_entity_poly.pdbx_seq_one_letter_code
_entity_poly.pdbx_strand_id
1 'polypeptide(L)'
;MADRALFHSPVPPAPDLEVEVSRGFLADADEHLAGLLVETPWTQGEITVFGQRRPIPRLEAWYGDPGCTYTYSGRLLEPLPWTERLADLRDRCADAADTAFDSVLVNRYRTGDDAVGWHSDDEPELGQRPVIASLSLGATRRFRLRRRDRSHDPVVLDLEHGDLLVMRGPTQALWEHCLTRTARPVGERVNLTFRWIVNPFPTGGGG
;
A
#
# COMPACT_ATOMS: atom_id res chain seq x y z
N MET A 1 -23.78 2.55 20.02
CA MET A 1 -23.03 2.85 18.79
C MET A 1 -22.31 4.16 19.06
N ALA A 2 -21.03 4.12 19.35
CA ALA A 2 -20.22 5.32 19.55
C ALA A 2 -19.83 5.84 18.17
N ASP A 3 -20.30 7.03 17.85
CA ASP A 3 -19.90 7.80 16.68
C ASP A 3 -18.41 8.11 16.83
N ARG A 4 -17.58 7.28 16.20
CA ARG A 4 -16.13 7.42 16.20
C ARG A 4 -15.80 8.39 15.09
N ALA A 5 -15.84 9.69 15.38
CA ALA A 5 -15.33 10.72 14.48
C ALA A 5 -13.90 10.35 14.10
N LEU A 6 -13.70 9.81 12.90
CA LEU A 6 -12.38 9.61 12.32
C LEU A 6 -11.71 10.98 12.24
N PHE A 7 -10.58 11.15 12.91
CA PHE A 7 -9.81 12.38 12.82
C PHE A 7 -9.12 12.43 11.47
N HIS A 8 -9.79 13.04 10.49
CA HIS A 8 -9.17 13.30 9.19
C HIS A 8 -8.14 14.42 9.38
N SER A 9 -6.88 14.10 9.11
CA SER A 9 -5.85 15.13 9.03
C SER A 9 -5.94 15.83 7.68
N PRO A 10 -5.98 17.17 7.65
CA PRO A 10 -5.99 17.88 6.39
C PRO A 10 -4.70 17.58 5.62
N VAL A 11 -4.84 17.00 4.44
CA VAL A 11 -3.75 16.90 3.47
C VAL A 11 -3.68 18.26 2.75
N PRO A 12 -2.48 18.84 2.55
CA PRO A 12 -2.37 20.07 1.79
C PRO A 12 -3.07 19.94 0.44
N PRO A 13 -3.97 20.88 0.09
CA PRO A 13 -4.68 20.81 -1.18
C PRO A 13 -3.71 20.94 -2.34
N ALA A 14 -3.82 20.05 -3.30
CA ALA A 14 -3.02 20.05 -4.51
C ALA A 14 -3.88 19.64 -5.72
N PRO A 15 -3.61 20.17 -6.92
CA PRO A 15 -4.40 19.86 -8.10
C PRO A 15 -4.43 18.36 -8.40
N ASP A 16 -5.63 17.81 -8.58
CA ASP A 16 -5.85 16.41 -8.93
C ASP A 16 -5.23 15.38 -7.95
N LEU A 17 -4.98 15.79 -6.70
CA LEU A 17 -4.54 14.93 -5.62
C LEU A 17 -5.73 14.62 -4.71
N GLU A 18 -6.28 13.42 -4.86
CA GLU A 18 -7.41 12.96 -4.03
C GLU A 18 -6.88 11.95 -3.00
N VAL A 19 -6.42 12.46 -1.87
CA VAL A 19 -5.89 11.65 -0.77
C VAL A 19 -6.51 12.07 0.56
N GLU A 20 -6.70 11.09 1.42
CA GLU A 20 -7.30 11.24 2.74
C GLU A 20 -6.49 10.45 3.77
N VAL A 21 -6.24 11.03 4.94
CA VAL A 21 -5.54 10.36 6.05
C VAL A 21 -6.44 10.30 7.27
N SER A 22 -6.78 9.08 7.69
CA SER A 22 -7.48 8.82 8.95
C SER A 22 -6.45 8.47 10.02
N ARG A 23 -6.20 9.41 10.95
CA ARG A 23 -5.22 9.25 12.01
C ARG A 23 -5.72 8.29 13.09
N GLY A 24 -4.84 7.37 13.52
CA GLY A 24 -5.17 6.39 14.55
C GLY A 24 -6.40 5.55 14.18
N PHE A 25 -6.60 5.30 12.90
CA PHE A 25 -7.71 4.52 12.37
C PHE A 25 -7.83 3.15 13.05
N LEU A 26 -6.70 2.47 13.26
CA LEU A 26 -6.65 1.15 13.86
C LEU A 26 -6.22 1.25 15.32
N ALA A 27 -7.17 1.05 16.26
CA ALA A 27 -6.90 1.17 17.68
C ALA A 27 -6.10 0.00 18.28
N ASP A 28 -6.24 -1.19 17.67
CA ASP A 28 -5.59 -2.45 18.02
C ASP A 28 -4.34 -2.71 17.15
N ALA A 29 -3.73 -1.64 16.66
CA ALA A 29 -2.62 -1.68 15.72
C ALA A 29 -1.39 -2.44 16.23
N ASP A 30 -1.10 -2.40 17.55
CA ASP A 30 0.02 -3.14 18.16
C ASP A 30 -0.16 -4.65 18.03
N GLU A 31 -1.38 -5.16 18.27
CA GLU A 31 -1.70 -6.59 18.14
C GLU A 31 -1.54 -7.05 16.69
N HIS A 32 -2.05 -6.27 15.74
CA HIS A 32 -1.92 -6.58 14.32
C HIS A 32 -0.47 -6.53 13.85
N LEU A 33 0.31 -5.55 14.29
CA LEU A 33 1.74 -5.47 13.97
C LEU A 33 2.49 -6.70 14.47
N ALA A 34 2.30 -7.06 15.75
CA ALA A 34 2.97 -8.21 16.36
C ALA A 34 2.63 -9.52 15.61
N GLY A 35 1.34 -9.73 15.30
CA GLY A 35 0.91 -10.91 14.55
C GLY A 35 1.50 -10.94 13.14
N LEU A 36 1.43 -9.86 12.39
CA LEU A 36 1.96 -9.79 11.01
C LEU A 36 3.47 -10.06 10.95
N LEU A 37 4.24 -9.56 11.92
CA LEU A 37 5.68 -9.80 11.96
C LEU A 37 6.03 -11.29 12.09
N VAL A 38 5.19 -12.08 12.75
CA VAL A 38 5.40 -13.52 13.01
C VAL A 38 4.75 -14.39 11.93
N GLU A 39 3.51 -14.06 11.53
CA GLU A 39 2.68 -14.92 10.68
C GLU A 39 3.01 -14.80 9.18
N THR A 40 3.55 -13.65 8.74
CA THR A 40 3.80 -13.41 7.32
C THR A 40 5.05 -14.13 6.83
N PRO A 41 4.97 -14.92 5.75
CA PRO A 41 6.13 -15.57 5.13
C PRO A 41 6.94 -14.56 4.30
N TRP A 42 7.68 -13.72 4.98
CA TRP A 42 8.44 -12.62 4.39
C TRP A 42 9.44 -13.10 3.34
N THR A 43 9.40 -12.49 2.16
CA THR A 43 10.36 -12.72 1.09
C THR A 43 11.02 -11.40 0.68
N GLN A 44 12.24 -11.48 0.16
CA GLN A 44 12.90 -10.32 -0.43
C GLN A 44 12.86 -10.45 -1.95
N GLY A 45 12.06 -9.61 -2.59
CA GLY A 45 11.98 -9.54 -4.04
C GLY A 45 13.25 -8.98 -4.67
N GLU A 46 13.38 -9.10 -5.99
CA GLU A 46 14.48 -8.54 -6.76
C GLU A 46 13.93 -7.66 -7.88
N ILE A 47 14.67 -6.60 -8.21
CA ILE A 47 14.42 -5.76 -9.38
C ILE A 47 15.66 -5.74 -10.28
N THR A 48 15.45 -5.56 -11.57
CA THR A 48 16.56 -5.38 -12.51
C THR A 48 16.79 -3.88 -12.71
N VAL A 49 17.98 -3.41 -12.30
CA VAL A 49 18.40 -2.02 -12.46
C VAL A 49 19.67 -2.00 -13.33
N PHE A 50 19.61 -1.34 -14.48
CA PHE A 50 20.73 -1.31 -15.45
C PHE A 50 21.27 -2.72 -15.80
N GLY A 51 20.36 -3.68 -16.02
CA GLY A 51 20.71 -5.07 -16.35
C GLY A 51 21.24 -5.91 -15.18
N GLN A 52 21.34 -5.36 -13.98
CA GLN A 52 21.77 -6.09 -12.78
C GLN A 52 20.57 -6.39 -11.86
N ARG A 53 20.46 -7.64 -11.42
CA ARG A 53 19.50 -8.02 -10.39
C ARG A 53 19.96 -7.48 -9.03
N ARG A 54 19.06 -6.81 -8.34
CA ARG A 54 19.30 -6.26 -7.01
C ARG A 54 18.12 -6.57 -6.10
N PRO A 55 18.36 -6.96 -4.84
CA PRO A 55 17.28 -7.13 -3.89
C PRO A 55 16.60 -5.79 -3.64
N ILE A 56 15.27 -5.80 -3.53
CA ILE A 56 14.53 -4.60 -3.12
C ILE A 56 14.83 -4.31 -1.64
N PRO A 57 14.93 -3.03 -1.24
CA PRO A 57 15.22 -2.66 0.14
C PRO A 57 13.94 -2.71 1.01
N ARG A 58 13.37 -3.88 1.16
CA ARG A 58 12.25 -4.25 2.03
C ARG A 58 11.97 -5.74 1.90
N LEU A 59 11.16 -6.27 2.80
CA LEU A 59 10.57 -7.60 2.65
C LEU A 59 9.10 -7.42 2.25
N GLU A 60 8.56 -8.42 1.55
CA GLU A 60 7.17 -8.37 1.06
C GLU A 60 6.49 -9.72 1.09
N ALA A 61 5.16 -9.70 1.09
CA ALA A 61 4.29 -10.84 0.84
C ALA A 61 3.01 -10.35 0.13
N TRP A 62 2.50 -11.13 -0.81
CA TRP A 62 1.31 -10.82 -1.58
C TRP A 62 0.18 -11.79 -1.23
N TYR A 63 -0.99 -11.25 -0.88
CA TYR A 63 -2.19 -12.03 -0.55
C TYR A 63 -3.37 -11.53 -1.37
N GLY A 64 -4.34 -12.41 -1.64
CA GLY A 64 -5.54 -12.02 -2.36
C GLY A 64 -6.51 -13.16 -2.60
N ASP A 65 -7.60 -12.84 -3.27
CA ASP A 65 -8.58 -13.82 -3.69
C ASP A 65 -8.01 -14.75 -4.76
N PRO A 66 -8.51 -16.00 -4.86
CA PRO A 66 -8.11 -16.90 -5.93
C PRO A 66 -8.35 -16.26 -7.31
N GLY A 67 -7.32 -16.25 -8.14
CA GLY A 67 -7.38 -15.65 -9.47
C GLY A 67 -6.93 -14.18 -9.56
N CYS A 68 -6.66 -13.52 -8.44
CA CYS A 68 -5.95 -12.25 -8.43
C CYS A 68 -4.50 -12.48 -8.85
N THR A 69 -4.25 -12.53 -10.14
CA THR A 69 -2.90 -12.68 -10.68
C THR A 69 -2.33 -11.30 -10.98
N TYR A 70 -1.11 -11.07 -10.54
CA TYR A 70 -0.40 -9.81 -10.74
C TYR A 70 0.94 -10.07 -11.41
N THR A 71 1.21 -9.33 -12.48
CA THR A 71 2.49 -9.46 -13.20
C THR A 71 3.47 -8.42 -12.67
N TYR A 72 4.43 -8.86 -11.87
CA TYR A 72 5.51 -8.00 -11.39
C TYR A 72 6.84 -8.38 -12.04
N SER A 73 7.48 -7.44 -12.72
CA SER A 73 8.75 -7.66 -13.43
C SER A 73 8.75 -8.89 -14.37
N GLY A 74 7.61 -9.13 -15.04
CA GLY A 74 7.45 -10.25 -16.00
C GLY A 74 7.24 -11.62 -15.35
N ARG A 75 7.03 -11.69 -14.04
CA ARG A 75 6.66 -12.91 -13.31
C ARG A 75 5.21 -12.84 -12.88
N LEU A 76 4.43 -13.85 -13.25
CA LEU A 76 3.09 -14.02 -12.71
C LEU A 76 3.23 -14.43 -11.23
N LEU A 77 2.65 -13.64 -10.35
CA LEU A 77 2.56 -13.93 -8.93
C LEU A 77 1.16 -14.44 -8.63
N GLU A 78 1.06 -15.60 -8.01
CA GLU A 78 -0.18 -16.08 -7.41
C GLU A 78 -0.23 -15.57 -5.95
N PRO A 79 -1.36 -15.06 -5.49
CA PRO A 79 -1.50 -14.58 -4.14
C PRO A 79 -1.48 -15.73 -3.14
N LEU A 80 -0.93 -15.47 -1.95
CA LEU A 80 -1.18 -16.31 -0.79
C LEU A 80 -2.66 -16.18 -0.37
N PRO A 81 -3.26 -17.22 0.21
CA PRO A 81 -4.62 -17.13 0.73
C PRO A 81 -4.69 -16.15 1.90
N TRP A 82 -5.83 -15.46 2.04
CA TRP A 82 -6.08 -14.57 3.15
C TRP A 82 -5.91 -15.29 4.49
N THR A 83 -5.23 -14.65 5.43
CA THR A 83 -5.31 -15.01 6.85
C THR A 83 -6.51 -14.32 7.47
N GLU A 84 -7.03 -14.83 8.61
CA GLU A 84 -8.12 -14.18 9.33
C GLU A 84 -7.80 -12.73 9.68
N ARG A 85 -6.58 -12.46 10.11
CA ARG A 85 -6.07 -11.10 10.41
C ARG A 85 -6.12 -10.17 9.19
N LEU A 86 -5.64 -10.63 8.04
CA LEU A 86 -5.62 -9.82 6.82
C LEU A 86 -7.01 -9.62 6.25
N ALA A 87 -7.90 -10.59 6.38
CA ALA A 87 -9.30 -10.46 5.98
C ALA A 87 -10.04 -9.42 6.84
N ASP A 88 -9.85 -9.44 8.18
CA ASP A 88 -10.41 -8.44 9.08
C ASP A 88 -9.90 -7.02 8.74
N LEU A 89 -8.59 -6.87 8.53
CA LEU A 89 -8.00 -5.57 8.15
C LEU A 89 -8.50 -5.09 6.78
N ARG A 90 -8.66 -6.01 5.81
CA ARG A 90 -9.25 -5.70 4.50
C ARG A 90 -10.65 -5.12 4.66
N ASP A 91 -11.50 -5.80 5.42
CA ASP A 91 -12.90 -5.42 5.57
C ASP A 91 -13.02 -4.05 6.26
N ARG A 92 -12.24 -3.79 7.32
CA ARG A 92 -12.18 -2.47 7.96
C ARG A 92 -11.71 -1.38 7.01
N CYS A 93 -10.67 -1.64 6.20
CA CYS A 93 -10.17 -0.68 5.21
C CYS A 93 -11.17 -0.47 4.07
N ALA A 94 -11.89 -1.51 3.65
CA ALA A 94 -12.93 -1.45 2.63
C ALA A 94 -14.09 -0.58 3.07
N ASP A 95 -14.57 -0.76 4.30
CA ASP A 95 -15.61 0.07 4.91
C ASP A 95 -15.20 1.55 4.99
N ALA A 96 -13.96 1.82 5.43
CA ALA A 96 -13.45 3.19 5.52
C ALA A 96 -13.22 3.84 4.15
N ALA A 97 -12.86 3.03 3.15
CA ALA A 97 -12.62 3.50 1.80
C ALA A 97 -13.89 3.51 0.93
N ASP A 98 -15.04 3.05 1.44
CA ASP A 98 -16.29 2.87 0.69
C ASP A 98 -16.08 2.15 -0.66
N THR A 99 -15.33 1.02 -0.60
CA THR A 99 -15.01 0.19 -1.77
C THR A 99 -14.63 -1.22 -1.34
N ALA A 100 -14.55 -2.16 -2.30
CA ALA A 100 -14.05 -3.50 -2.05
C ALA A 100 -12.55 -3.61 -2.36
N PHE A 101 -11.88 -4.57 -1.73
CA PHE A 101 -10.52 -4.97 -2.02
C PHE A 101 -10.43 -6.49 -2.13
N ASP A 102 -9.68 -6.99 -3.10
CA ASP A 102 -9.47 -8.42 -3.35
C ASP A 102 -8.01 -8.85 -3.15
N SER A 103 -7.13 -7.92 -2.87
CA SER A 103 -5.70 -8.17 -2.74
C SER A 103 -5.01 -7.19 -1.78
N VAL A 104 -3.88 -7.63 -1.22
CA VAL A 104 -3.02 -6.81 -0.37
C VAL A 104 -1.54 -7.14 -0.59
N LEU A 105 -0.75 -6.11 -0.82
CA LEU A 105 0.71 -6.19 -0.73
C LEU A 105 1.15 -5.76 0.67
N VAL A 106 1.75 -6.68 1.41
CA VAL A 106 2.30 -6.43 2.74
C VAL A 106 3.79 -6.17 2.61
N ASN A 107 4.26 -4.98 3.01
CA ASN A 107 5.66 -4.59 2.97
C ASN A 107 6.21 -4.40 4.39
N ARG A 108 7.36 -5.00 4.68
CA ARG A 108 8.10 -4.81 5.93
C ARG A 108 9.38 -4.01 5.68
N TYR A 109 9.48 -2.86 6.35
CA TYR A 109 10.65 -2.00 6.40
C TYR A 109 11.33 -2.20 7.75
N ARG A 110 12.49 -2.85 7.73
CA ARG A 110 13.21 -3.32 8.94
C ARG A 110 13.91 -2.18 9.68
N THR A 111 14.38 -1.21 8.91
CA THR A 111 15.13 -0.05 9.43
C THR A 111 14.87 1.18 8.56
N GLY A 112 15.56 2.27 8.86
CA GLY A 112 15.54 3.49 8.03
C GLY A 112 16.13 3.31 6.63
N ASP A 113 16.95 2.29 6.39
CA ASP A 113 17.55 2.01 5.07
C ASP A 113 16.56 1.39 4.09
N ASP A 114 15.55 0.68 4.60
CA ASP A 114 14.48 0.13 3.76
C ASP A 114 13.57 1.25 3.25
N ALA A 115 13.19 1.15 1.98
CA ALA A 115 12.49 2.21 1.26
C ALA A 115 11.75 1.66 0.03
N VAL A 116 10.87 2.49 -0.53
CA VAL A 116 10.35 2.30 -1.89
C VAL A 116 10.58 3.58 -2.70
N GLY A 117 11.11 3.42 -3.91
CA GLY A 117 11.38 4.53 -4.82
C GLY A 117 10.10 5.20 -5.32
N TRP A 118 10.27 6.25 -6.14
CA TRP A 118 9.15 6.92 -6.78
C TRP A 118 8.46 5.97 -7.76
N HIS A 119 7.15 5.78 -7.57
CA HIS A 119 6.29 4.95 -8.41
C HIS A 119 4.83 5.42 -8.27
N SER A 120 3.96 4.88 -9.07
CA SER A 120 2.51 4.96 -8.94
C SER A 120 1.97 3.55 -9.02
N ASP A 121 0.82 3.32 -8.42
CA ASP A 121 0.05 2.09 -8.56
C ASP A 121 -0.90 2.27 -9.77
N ASP A 122 -0.32 2.22 -10.97
CA ASP A 122 -0.99 2.51 -12.25
C ASP A 122 -0.89 1.34 -13.25
N GLU A 123 -0.64 0.15 -12.74
CA GLU A 123 -0.63 -1.05 -13.55
C GLU A 123 -2.01 -1.31 -14.18
N PRO A 124 -2.06 -1.85 -15.41
CA PRO A 124 -3.32 -2.11 -16.12
C PRO A 124 -4.32 -2.94 -15.32
N GLU A 125 -3.82 -3.85 -14.49
CA GLU A 125 -4.61 -4.73 -13.63
C GLU A 125 -5.37 -3.99 -12.54
N LEU A 126 -4.98 -2.76 -12.21
CA LEU A 126 -5.68 -1.91 -11.23
C LEU A 126 -6.77 -1.05 -11.88
N GLY A 127 -6.85 -1.05 -13.20
CA GLY A 127 -7.83 -0.27 -13.96
C GLY A 127 -7.55 1.23 -13.95
N GLN A 128 -8.55 1.98 -14.41
CA GLN A 128 -8.47 3.44 -14.42
C GLN A 128 -8.97 4.00 -13.09
N ARG A 129 -8.22 4.94 -12.50
CA ARG A 129 -8.57 5.63 -11.24
C ARG A 129 -8.79 4.66 -10.06
N PRO A 130 -7.82 3.80 -9.74
CA PRO A 130 -7.98 2.84 -8.66
C PRO A 130 -8.13 3.53 -7.30
N VAL A 131 -8.88 2.90 -6.41
CA VAL A 131 -8.88 3.24 -4.98
C VAL A 131 -7.85 2.36 -4.30
N ILE A 132 -6.89 2.99 -3.62
CA ILE A 132 -5.81 2.32 -2.89
C ILE A 132 -5.92 2.68 -1.41
N ALA A 133 -5.99 1.68 -0.55
CA ALA A 133 -5.94 1.88 0.90
C ALA A 133 -4.59 1.41 1.44
N SER A 134 -3.88 2.30 2.14
CA SER A 134 -2.54 2.05 2.67
C SER A 134 -2.55 2.21 4.19
N LEU A 135 -2.55 1.07 4.91
CA LEU A 135 -2.53 1.02 6.37
C LEU A 135 -1.09 0.94 6.87
N SER A 136 -0.73 1.81 7.80
CA SER A 136 0.62 1.92 8.36
C SER A 136 0.67 1.39 9.79
N LEU A 137 1.59 0.47 10.07
CA LEU A 137 1.81 -0.11 11.40
C LEU A 137 3.29 0.02 11.79
N GLY A 138 3.56 0.37 13.04
CA GLY A 138 4.92 0.49 13.59
C GLY A 138 5.51 1.89 13.44
N ALA A 139 6.78 1.97 13.07
CA ALA A 139 7.51 3.24 13.06
C ALA A 139 6.93 4.26 12.07
N THR A 140 6.82 5.51 12.51
CA THR A 140 6.46 6.64 11.65
C THR A 140 7.46 6.81 10.52
N ARG A 141 6.99 6.88 9.30
CA ARG A 141 7.83 7.09 8.13
C ARG A 141 7.26 8.18 7.24
N ARG A 142 8.15 8.91 6.60
CA ARG A 142 7.83 9.97 5.66
C ARG A 142 7.42 9.42 4.32
N PHE A 143 6.15 9.62 3.96
CA PHE A 143 5.56 9.34 2.66
C PHE A 143 5.49 10.63 1.87
N ARG A 144 5.94 10.59 0.63
CA ARG A 144 6.00 11.78 -0.24
C ARG A 144 5.23 11.52 -1.51
N LEU A 145 4.45 12.52 -1.92
CA LEU A 145 3.78 12.53 -3.21
C LEU A 145 4.34 13.70 -4.03
N ARG A 146 4.54 13.47 -5.32
CA ARG A 146 4.95 14.52 -6.26
C ARG A 146 4.20 14.37 -7.56
N ARG A 147 3.82 15.48 -8.15
CA ARG A 147 3.20 15.48 -9.47
C ARG A 147 4.21 15.02 -10.53
N ARG A 148 3.79 14.20 -11.48
CA ARG A 148 4.68 13.64 -12.52
C ARG A 148 5.32 14.72 -13.39
N ASP A 149 4.56 15.76 -13.74
CA ASP A 149 5.01 16.91 -14.55
C ASP A 149 5.81 17.95 -13.76
N ARG A 150 5.98 17.77 -12.44
CA ARG A 150 6.69 18.70 -11.54
C ARG A 150 6.07 20.10 -11.45
N SER A 151 4.83 20.28 -11.85
CA SER A 151 4.13 21.57 -11.81
C SER A 151 3.66 21.98 -10.41
N HIS A 152 3.83 21.12 -9.41
CA HIS A 152 3.43 21.37 -8.02
C HIS A 152 4.51 20.89 -7.05
N ASP A 153 4.66 21.61 -5.92
CA ASP A 153 5.56 21.20 -4.84
C ASP A 153 5.15 19.84 -4.27
N PRO A 154 6.13 19.02 -3.84
CA PRO A 154 5.82 17.74 -3.24
C PRO A 154 4.99 17.85 -1.97
N VAL A 155 3.95 17.04 -1.86
CA VAL A 155 3.18 16.86 -0.62
C VAL A 155 3.90 15.82 0.24
N VAL A 156 4.03 16.11 1.53
CA VAL A 156 4.75 15.28 2.50
C VAL A 156 3.81 14.92 3.65
N LEU A 157 3.70 13.63 3.90
CA LEU A 157 2.88 13.07 4.98
C LEU A 157 3.77 12.21 5.88
N ASP A 158 3.78 12.46 7.17
CA ASP A 158 4.35 11.52 8.13
C ASP A 158 3.22 10.55 8.51
N LEU A 159 3.33 9.29 8.06
CA LEU A 159 2.36 8.23 8.35
C LEU A 159 2.77 7.50 9.62
N GLU A 160 1.90 7.53 10.61
CA GLU A 160 2.11 7.01 11.95
C GLU A 160 1.50 5.62 12.12
N HIS A 161 1.73 5.06 13.29
CA HIS A 161 1.18 3.76 13.69
C HIS A 161 -0.35 3.80 13.75
N GLY A 162 -1.01 2.89 13.03
CA GLY A 162 -2.47 2.82 12.94
C GLY A 162 -3.12 3.79 11.97
N ASP A 163 -2.34 4.59 11.21
CA ASP A 163 -2.89 5.50 10.20
C ASP A 163 -3.31 4.78 8.94
N LEU A 164 -4.46 5.18 8.39
CA LEU A 164 -4.94 4.76 7.08
C LEU A 164 -4.85 5.93 6.10
N LEU A 165 -4.12 5.73 5.01
CA LEU A 165 -4.11 6.63 3.85
C LEU A 165 -4.95 6.00 2.74
N VAL A 166 -5.92 6.75 2.20
CA VAL A 166 -6.70 6.37 1.02
C VAL A 166 -6.34 7.31 -0.13
N MET A 167 -5.97 6.74 -1.27
CA MET A 167 -5.69 7.46 -2.52
C MET A 167 -6.77 7.11 -3.54
N ARG A 168 -7.32 8.12 -4.21
CA ARG A 168 -8.46 7.98 -5.13
C ARG A 168 -8.26 8.76 -6.42
N GLY A 169 -9.26 8.72 -7.27
CA GLY A 169 -9.40 9.59 -8.44
C GLY A 169 -8.21 9.53 -9.39
N PRO A 170 -7.72 10.67 -9.89
CA PRO A 170 -6.60 10.72 -10.82
C PRO A 170 -5.22 10.60 -10.15
N THR A 171 -5.18 10.39 -8.83
CA THR A 171 -3.94 10.41 -8.04
C THR A 171 -2.88 9.49 -8.65
N GLN A 172 -3.21 8.22 -8.97
CA GLN A 172 -2.21 7.30 -9.52
C GLN A 172 -1.77 7.64 -10.95
N ALA A 173 -2.63 8.28 -11.73
CA ALA A 173 -2.31 8.70 -13.08
C ALA A 173 -1.39 9.93 -13.14
N LEU A 174 -1.56 10.87 -12.20
CA LEU A 174 -0.91 12.19 -12.25
C LEU A 174 0.18 12.39 -11.20
N TRP A 175 0.20 11.57 -10.16
CA TRP A 175 1.16 11.67 -9.06
C TRP A 175 1.94 10.38 -8.86
N GLU A 176 3.19 10.52 -8.47
CA GLU A 176 4.05 9.45 -7.97
C GLU A 176 4.21 9.58 -6.48
N HIS A 177 4.45 8.46 -5.81
CA HIS A 177 4.72 8.45 -4.38
C HIS A 177 5.93 7.59 -4.03
N CYS A 178 6.50 7.84 -2.84
CA CYS A 178 7.63 7.07 -2.33
C CYS A 178 7.67 7.06 -0.81
N LEU A 179 8.33 6.05 -0.26
CA LEU A 179 8.77 6.02 1.14
C LEU A 179 10.29 6.23 1.18
N THR A 180 10.74 7.39 1.66
CA THR A 180 12.16 7.74 1.62
C THR A 180 12.96 7.02 2.69
N ARG A 181 14.25 6.78 2.41
CA ARG A 181 15.22 6.39 3.44
C ARG A 181 15.37 7.49 4.48
N THR A 182 15.76 7.09 5.69
CA THR A 182 16.08 8.01 6.77
C THR A 182 17.33 7.54 7.52
N ALA A 183 18.24 8.47 7.80
CA ALA A 183 19.39 8.21 8.65
C ALA A 183 19.05 8.25 10.14
N ARG A 184 17.83 8.67 10.51
CA ARG A 184 17.38 8.64 11.90
C ARG A 184 17.15 7.18 12.31
N PRO A 185 17.55 6.77 13.51
CA PRO A 185 17.16 5.47 14.05
C PRO A 185 15.63 5.37 14.10
N VAL A 186 15.08 4.38 13.43
CA VAL A 186 13.64 4.07 13.44
C VAL A 186 13.43 2.58 13.61
N GLY A 187 12.32 2.21 14.26
CA GLY A 187 11.90 0.83 14.40
C GLY A 187 11.35 0.25 13.11
N GLU A 188 10.87 -0.98 13.21
CA GLU A 188 10.22 -1.67 12.10
C GLU A 188 8.88 -1.00 11.73
N ARG A 189 8.55 -1.07 10.45
CA ARG A 189 7.25 -0.66 9.92
C ARG A 189 6.71 -1.73 9.00
N VAL A 190 5.44 -2.05 9.17
CA VAL A 190 4.67 -2.84 8.22
C VAL A 190 3.67 -1.93 7.52
N ASN A 191 3.53 -2.08 6.22
CA ASN A 191 2.53 -1.38 5.43
C ASN A 191 1.69 -2.40 4.66
N LEU A 192 0.38 -2.24 4.73
CA LEU A 192 -0.57 -3.02 3.97
C LEU A 192 -1.19 -2.14 2.89
N THR A 193 -0.98 -2.49 1.63
CA THR A 193 -1.55 -1.76 0.50
C THR A 193 -2.63 -2.62 -0.14
N PHE A 194 -3.88 -2.29 0.16
CA PHE A 194 -5.07 -2.97 -0.36
C PHE A 194 -5.47 -2.40 -1.71
N ARG A 195 -5.83 -3.29 -2.64
CA ARG A 195 -6.20 -2.96 -4.02
C ARG A 195 -7.33 -3.88 -4.50
N TRP A 196 -8.02 -3.43 -5.55
CA TRP A 196 -8.90 -4.26 -6.34
C TRP A 196 -8.25 -4.56 -7.68
N ILE A 197 -8.09 -5.86 -8.02
CA ILE A 197 -7.55 -6.31 -9.30
C ILE A 197 -8.69 -6.45 -10.29
N VAL A 198 -8.70 -5.60 -11.29
CA VAL A 198 -9.61 -5.76 -12.42
C VAL A 198 -9.01 -6.83 -13.34
N ASN A 199 -9.59 -8.03 -13.38
CA ASN A 199 -9.13 -9.07 -14.29
C ASN A 199 -9.34 -8.63 -15.74
N PRO A 200 -8.32 -8.18 -16.48
CA PRO A 200 -8.49 -7.77 -17.88
C PRO A 200 -8.69 -8.95 -18.83
N PHE A 201 -8.53 -10.18 -18.33
CA PHE A 201 -8.78 -11.39 -19.11
C PHE A 201 -10.02 -12.11 -18.55
N PRO A 202 -11.14 -12.12 -19.27
CA PRO A 202 -12.20 -13.05 -18.92
C PRO A 202 -11.59 -14.46 -19.00
N THR A 203 -11.69 -15.21 -17.88
CA THR A 203 -11.40 -16.65 -17.89
C THR A 203 -12.14 -17.23 -19.06
N GLY A 204 -11.41 -17.67 -20.10
CA GLY A 204 -11.99 -18.21 -21.31
C GLY A 204 -12.95 -19.29 -20.93
N GLY A 205 -14.23 -19.05 -21.18
CA GLY A 205 -15.25 -20.08 -21.13
C GLY A 205 -14.83 -21.18 -22.09
N GLY A 206 -14.43 -22.32 -21.53
CA GLY A 206 -14.22 -23.51 -22.29
C GLY A 206 -15.54 -23.89 -22.96
N GLY A 207 -15.56 -23.87 -24.29
CA GLY A 207 -16.53 -24.55 -25.09
C GLY A 207 -16.10 -25.99 -25.29
#